data_2c1b72280b501bb8f458208dc6e32e4d
#
_entry.id   2c1b72280b501bb8f458208dc6e32e4d
#
_cell.length_a   1.000
_cell.length_b   1.000
_cell.length_c   1.000
_cell.angle_alpha   90.00
_cell.angle_beta   90.00
_cell.angle_gamma   90.00
#
_symmetry.space_group_name_H-M   'P 1'
#
loop_
_entity.id
_entity.type
_entity.pdbx_description
1 polymer ?
#
loop_
_entity_poly.entity_id
_entity_poly.type
_entity_poly.pdbx_seq_one_letter_code
_entity_poly.pdbx_strand_id
1 'polypeptide(L)'
;LIMMINKNTTLKEIYNISKLTDIKDCLISGGNFFEGESAEMTLEQLHEKNPTWATNDMIFGLERLLKSEFQVFPLYKNESEKRNVKLTYLPAQKRTEDYCIILLAGGAYGAVCTMVESLPVAAKFNELGIDCFCLNYETATPDSFEKGLLPAPLDDLAKSCKLIFETDKFDYKTYCVCGFSAGGHIASLWGTNIIGAKKYNLPLPKALLLVYPLITMENVKDGPIKRYMCAGMFGKDCDLEKIRSYDTSRLACGTYPPTYIVRAENDSTVSVKDGNDLKSALDACHVKCVIEQAKTGEHGFGLGSETPLYGWTDRAVEFIKSTEVKI
;
A
#
# COMPACT_ATOMS: atom_id res chain seq x y z
N LEU A 1 9.45 29.57 8.86
CA LEU A 1 9.11 28.64 9.96
C LEU A 1 8.39 27.44 9.35
N ILE A 2 8.94 26.23 9.52
CA ILE A 2 8.23 24.99 9.16
C ILE A 2 7.07 24.87 10.14
N MET A 3 5.84 24.77 9.65
CA MET A 3 4.66 24.54 10.47
C MET A 3 4.86 23.26 11.28
N MET A 4 4.75 23.33 12.61
CA MET A 4 4.74 22.14 13.46
C MET A 4 3.39 21.47 13.36
N ILE A 5 3.37 20.24 12.84
CA ILE A 5 2.14 19.42 12.80
C ILE A 5 1.90 18.85 14.20
N ASN A 6 0.66 18.92 14.66
CA ASN A 6 0.23 18.36 15.94
C ASN A 6 -1.22 17.83 15.81
N LYS A 7 -1.73 17.23 16.85
CA LYS A 7 -3.07 16.62 16.86
C LYS A 7 -4.23 17.57 16.51
N ASN A 8 -4.05 18.88 16.75
CA ASN A 8 -5.04 19.91 16.44
C ASN A 8 -4.88 20.50 15.03
N THR A 9 -3.87 20.09 14.28
CA THR A 9 -3.67 20.54 12.89
C THR A 9 -4.80 19.97 12.03
N THR A 10 -5.47 20.84 11.26
CA THR A 10 -6.58 20.45 10.39
C THR A 10 -6.08 19.87 9.06
N LEU A 11 -6.91 19.08 8.41
CA LEU A 11 -6.61 18.57 7.06
C LEU A 11 -6.41 19.71 6.07
N LYS A 12 -7.17 20.80 6.20
CA LYS A 12 -7.02 22.02 5.37
C LYS A 12 -5.67 22.71 5.56
N GLU A 13 -5.19 22.79 6.80
CA GLU A 13 -3.87 23.35 7.08
C GLU A 13 -2.77 22.50 6.44
N ILE A 14 -2.87 21.17 6.55
CA ILE A 14 -1.94 20.23 5.91
C ILE A 14 -1.96 20.39 4.38
N TYR A 15 -3.15 20.45 3.79
CA TYR A 15 -3.34 20.61 2.34
C TYR A 15 -2.73 21.91 1.80
N ASN A 16 -2.67 22.96 2.61
CA ASN A 16 -2.12 24.26 2.23
C ASN A 16 -0.63 24.43 2.53
N ILE A 17 0.06 23.41 3.04
CA ILE A 17 1.51 23.45 3.22
C ILE A 17 2.19 23.52 1.83
N SER A 18 2.89 24.61 1.55
CA SER A 18 3.52 24.87 0.24
C SER A 18 4.45 23.76 -0.21
N LYS A 19 5.20 23.14 0.69
CA LYS A 19 6.11 22.02 0.39
C LYS A 19 5.34 20.77 -0.09
N LEU A 20 4.06 20.62 0.21
CA LEU A 20 3.23 19.49 -0.17
C LEU A 20 2.45 19.70 -1.47
N THR A 21 2.62 20.82 -2.17
CA THR A 21 1.83 21.17 -3.37
C THR A 21 1.75 20.06 -4.40
N ASP A 22 2.85 19.35 -4.64
CA ASP A 22 2.90 18.28 -5.66
C ASP A 22 2.30 16.95 -5.21
N ILE A 23 2.12 16.75 -3.91
CA ILE A 23 1.65 15.48 -3.32
C ILE A 23 0.32 15.62 -2.56
N LYS A 24 -0.14 16.83 -2.29
CA LYS A 24 -1.32 17.06 -1.42
C LYS A 24 -2.56 16.24 -1.81
N ASP A 25 -2.83 16.10 -3.12
CA ASP A 25 -3.94 15.31 -3.64
C ASP A 25 -3.72 13.79 -3.51
N CYS A 26 -2.52 13.37 -3.13
CA CYS A 26 -2.13 11.98 -2.92
C CYS A 26 -2.03 11.58 -1.44
N LEU A 27 -2.19 12.52 -0.51
CA LEU A 27 -2.13 12.22 0.93
C LEU A 27 -3.27 11.28 1.34
N ILE A 28 -4.49 11.60 0.91
CA ILE A 28 -5.64 10.69 0.86
C ILE A 28 -6.34 11.00 -0.46
N SER A 29 -6.13 10.20 -1.48
CA SER A 29 -6.81 10.35 -2.76
C SER A 29 -8.11 9.57 -2.76
N GLY A 30 -9.13 10.10 -3.43
CA GLY A 30 -10.48 9.55 -3.35
C GLY A 30 -11.21 9.96 -2.07
N GLY A 31 -12.53 10.09 -2.15
CA GLY A 31 -13.31 10.71 -1.09
C GLY A 31 -13.05 12.24 -0.98
N ASN A 32 -13.84 12.92 -0.19
CA ASN A 32 -13.78 14.39 -0.05
C ASN A 32 -13.12 14.80 1.27
N PHE A 33 -12.00 14.17 1.65
CA PHE A 33 -11.35 14.42 2.94
C PHE A 33 -10.82 15.86 3.06
N PHE A 34 -10.34 16.44 1.99
CA PHE A 34 -9.76 17.79 1.98
C PHE A 34 -10.74 18.88 1.51
N GLU A 35 -12.04 18.57 1.43
CA GLU A 35 -13.08 19.47 0.97
C GLU A 35 -14.20 19.62 2.00
N GLY A 36 -14.90 20.75 1.96
CA GLY A 36 -16.05 21.04 2.80
C GLY A 36 -15.76 20.89 4.31
N GLU A 37 -16.70 20.33 5.04
CA GLU A 37 -16.58 20.14 6.49
C GLU A 37 -15.47 19.15 6.88
N SER A 38 -15.17 18.19 6.02
CA SER A 38 -14.10 17.21 6.27
C SER A 38 -12.73 17.88 6.35
N ALA A 39 -12.50 18.91 5.55
CA ALA A 39 -11.22 19.63 5.54
C ALA A 39 -10.93 20.35 6.87
N GLU A 40 -11.95 20.74 7.62
CA GLU A 40 -11.82 21.41 8.90
C GLU A 40 -11.56 20.44 10.07
N MET A 41 -11.62 19.11 9.83
CA MET A 41 -11.27 18.13 10.85
C MET A 41 -9.80 18.22 11.22
N THR A 42 -9.52 18.14 12.51
CA THR A 42 -8.16 17.94 13.02
C THR A 42 -7.71 16.48 12.85
N LEU A 43 -6.43 16.22 12.97
CA LEU A 43 -5.89 14.83 12.96
C LEU A 43 -6.49 14.00 14.11
N GLU A 44 -6.74 14.61 15.26
CA GLU A 44 -7.41 13.93 16.40
C GLU A 44 -8.85 13.56 16.05
N GLN A 45 -9.63 14.49 15.47
CA GLN A 45 -11.00 14.22 15.03
C GLN A 45 -11.06 13.18 13.90
N LEU A 46 -10.03 13.13 13.04
CA LEU A 46 -9.93 12.10 12.03
C LEU A 46 -9.71 10.71 12.66
N HIS A 47 -8.86 10.65 13.69
CA HIS A 47 -8.67 9.45 14.51
C HIS A 47 -9.95 9.03 15.23
N GLU A 48 -10.67 9.96 15.88
CA GLU A 48 -11.95 9.65 16.54
C GLU A 48 -12.96 8.99 15.60
N LYS A 49 -13.00 9.43 14.33
CA LYS A 49 -13.86 8.81 13.29
C LYS A 49 -13.32 7.49 12.76
N ASN A 50 -12.01 7.30 12.81
CA ASN A 50 -11.31 6.12 12.32
C ASN A 50 -10.30 5.65 13.37
N PRO A 51 -10.74 4.91 14.40
CA PRO A 51 -9.91 4.63 15.59
C PRO A 51 -8.60 3.89 15.33
N THR A 52 -8.45 3.24 14.19
CA THR A 52 -7.20 2.56 13.80
C THR A 52 -6.19 3.50 13.13
N TRP A 53 -6.59 4.71 12.77
CA TRP A 53 -5.72 5.73 12.18
C TRP A 53 -5.07 6.56 13.29
N ALA A 54 -4.01 6.04 13.86
CA ALA A 54 -3.35 6.67 15.01
C ALA A 54 -2.85 8.07 14.68
N THR A 55 -3.26 9.06 15.47
CA THR A 55 -2.88 10.47 15.30
C THR A 55 -1.36 10.65 15.27
N ASN A 56 -0.64 9.97 16.17
CA ASN A 56 0.81 10.07 16.26
C ASN A 56 1.51 9.46 15.05
N ASP A 57 0.96 8.41 14.45
CA ASP A 57 1.51 7.79 13.24
C ASP A 57 1.40 8.75 12.05
N MET A 58 0.24 9.41 11.90
CA MET A 58 0.03 10.43 10.86
C MET A 58 0.99 11.60 11.02
N ILE A 59 1.14 12.13 12.24
CA ILE A 59 2.09 13.21 12.55
C ILE A 59 3.52 12.78 12.21
N PHE A 60 3.94 11.59 12.64
CA PHE A 60 5.27 11.05 12.38
C PHE A 60 5.58 10.97 10.88
N GLY A 61 4.66 10.43 10.08
CA GLY A 61 4.82 10.33 8.63
C GLY A 61 4.91 11.70 7.96
N LEU A 62 4.01 12.62 8.30
CA LEU A 62 3.98 13.98 7.74
C LEU A 62 5.22 14.77 8.12
N GLU A 63 5.65 14.71 9.37
CA GLU A 63 6.89 15.40 9.80
C GLU A 63 8.12 14.85 9.09
N ARG A 64 8.21 13.52 8.91
CA ARG A 64 9.30 12.92 8.15
C ARG A 64 9.32 13.40 6.71
N LEU A 65 8.14 13.42 6.06
CA LEU A 65 8.00 13.94 4.70
C LEU A 65 8.46 15.39 4.62
N LEU A 66 7.98 16.26 5.52
CA LEU A 66 8.32 17.69 5.54
C LEU A 66 9.81 17.96 5.82
N LYS A 67 10.48 17.10 6.57
CA LYS A 67 11.92 17.19 6.88
C LYS A 67 12.82 16.58 5.80
N SER A 68 12.24 15.80 4.86
CA SER A 68 13.02 15.13 3.80
C SER A 68 13.13 15.95 2.52
N GLU A 69 14.06 15.55 1.67
CA GLU A 69 14.19 16.02 0.28
C GLU A 69 13.42 15.03 -0.65
N PHE A 70 12.12 14.85 -0.37
CA PHE A 70 11.29 13.97 -1.18
C PHE A 70 11.14 14.48 -2.62
N GLN A 71 10.89 13.58 -3.54
CA GLN A 71 10.62 13.90 -4.94
C GLN A 71 9.33 13.23 -5.39
N VAL A 72 8.60 13.91 -6.27
CA VAL A 72 7.33 13.41 -6.80
C VAL A 72 7.44 13.21 -8.30
N PHE A 73 7.12 12.03 -8.79
CA PHE A 73 7.19 11.64 -10.18
C PHE A 73 5.77 11.34 -10.71
N PRO A 74 5.17 12.25 -11.52
CA PRO A 74 3.95 11.94 -12.26
C PRO A 74 4.22 10.80 -13.25
N LEU A 75 3.42 9.71 -13.17
CA LEU A 75 3.62 8.55 -14.04
C LEU A 75 2.99 8.73 -15.44
N TYR A 76 2.05 9.66 -15.57
CA TYR A 76 1.29 9.93 -16.79
C TYR A 76 1.30 11.45 -17.09
N LYS A 77 2.29 11.89 -17.86
CA LYS A 77 2.52 13.34 -18.09
C LYS A 77 1.47 14.03 -18.95
N ASN A 78 0.80 13.29 -19.84
CA ASN A 78 -0.13 13.85 -20.83
C ASN A 78 -1.57 13.37 -20.65
N GLU A 79 -1.89 12.71 -19.55
CA GLU A 79 -3.21 12.15 -19.25
C GLU A 79 -3.80 12.88 -18.04
N SER A 80 -4.66 13.87 -18.28
CA SER A 80 -5.25 14.70 -17.22
C SER A 80 -6.06 13.90 -16.20
N GLU A 81 -6.69 12.81 -16.64
CA GLU A 81 -7.47 11.89 -15.79
C GLU A 81 -6.59 11.14 -14.79
N LYS A 82 -5.32 10.90 -15.15
CA LYS A 82 -4.33 10.22 -14.34
C LYS A 82 -3.33 11.16 -13.64
N ARG A 83 -3.66 12.44 -13.54
CA ARG A 83 -2.78 13.46 -12.94
C ARG A 83 -2.33 13.14 -11.51
N ASN A 84 -3.14 12.38 -10.77
CA ASN A 84 -2.86 11.99 -9.39
C ASN A 84 -2.19 10.62 -9.27
N VAL A 85 -1.92 9.93 -10.40
CA VAL A 85 -1.09 8.72 -10.38
C VAL A 85 0.37 9.13 -10.33
N LYS A 86 0.94 9.08 -9.14
CA LYS A 86 2.26 9.61 -8.84
C LYS A 86 3.04 8.65 -7.95
N LEU A 87 4.35 8.64 -8.16
CA LEU A 87 5.29 7.96 -7.30
C LEU A 87 6.04 8.99 -6.46
N THR A 88 5.93 8.90 -5.15
CA THR A 88 6.63 9.79 -4.22
C THR A 88 7.83 9.07 -3.63
N TYR A 89 9.02 9.53 -3.96
CA TYR A 89 10.28 9.07 -3.37
C TYR A 89 10.53 9.73 -2.03
N LEU A 90 10.73 8.93 -1.00
CA LEU A 90 11.07 9.36 0.34
C LEU A 90 12.43 8.75 0.72
N PRO A 91 13.54 9.53 0.62
CA PRO A 91 14.86 9.02 0.92
C PRO A 91 15.06 8.77 2.41
N ALA A 92 15.79 7.73 2.78
CA ALA A 92 16.32 7.56 4.12
C ALA A 92 17.32 8.68 4.46
N GLN A 93 17.44 9.05 5.73
CA GLN A 93 18.45 10.01 6.14
C GLN A 93 19.88 9.49 5.88
N LYS A 94 20.07 8.19 6.07
CA LYS A 94 21.29 7.46 5.75
C LYS A 94 20.90 6.11 5.19
N ARG A 95 20.96 5.96 3.88
CA ARG A 95 20.71 4.68 3.23
C ARG A 95 21.79 3.67 3.61
N THR A 96 21.36 2.47 4.02
CA THR A 96 22.25 1.36 4.36
C THR A 96 21.98 0.11 3.52
N GLU A 97 20.83 0.04 2.84
CA GLU A 97 20.41 -1.11 2.05
C GLU A 97 20.54 -0.83 0.54
N ASP A 98 20.79 -1.86 -0.25
CA ASP A 98 20.88 -1.78 -1.71
C ASP A 98 19.56 -2.09 -2.43
N TYR A 99 18.47 -2.15 -1.66
CA TYR A 99 17.10 -2.27 -2.14
C TYR A 99 16.24 -1.12 -1.64
N CYS A 100 15.13 -0.88 -2.30
CA CYS A 100 14.08 0.04 -1.87
C CYS A 100 12.78 -0.70 -1.57
N ILE A 101 11.83 0.00 -0.92
CA ILE A 101 10.48 -0.52 -0.70
C ILE A 101 9.47 0.37 -1.42
N ILE A 102 8.62 -0.24 -2.27
CA ILE A 102 7.48 0.44 -2.89
C ILE A 102 6.25 0.13 -2.02
N LEU A 103 5.58 1.19 -1.54
CA LEU A 103 4.43 1.09 -0.64
C LEU A 103 3.13 1.43 -1.38
N LEU A 104 2.11 0.60 -1.16
CA LEU A 104 0.78 0.66 -1.75
C LEU A 104 -0.25 0.74 -0.62
N ALA A 105 -0.76 1.93 -0.30
CA ALA A 105 -1.78 2.09 0.72
C ALA A 105 -3.10 1.43 0.32
N GLY A 106 -3.96 1.16 1.30
CA GLY A 106 -5.31 0.67 1.10
C GLY A 106 -6.31 1.79 0.79
N GLY A 107 -7.59 1.43 0.78
CA GLY A 107 -8.72 2.33 0.50
C GLY A 107 -9.79 1.67 -0.36
N ALA A 108 -9.92 0.35 -0.29
CA ALA A 108 -10.97 -0.45 -0.96
C ALA A 108 -11.08 -0.18 -2.47
N TYR A 109 -9.97 0.15 -3.13
CA TYR A 109 -9.92 0.58 -4.54
C TYR A 109 -10.66 1.89 -4.87
N GLY A 110 -11.33 2.51 -3.91
CA GLY A 110 -11.99 3.81 -4.06
C GLY A 110 -11.16 4.99 -3.58
N ALA A 111 -10.12 4.71 -2.80
CA ALA A 111 -9.19 5.69 -2.26
C ALA A 111 -7.77 5.11 -2.17
N VAL A 112 -6.78 5.98 -1.92
CA VAL A 112 -5.42 5.60 -1.52
C VAL A 112 -5.07 6.40 -0.25
N CYS A 113 -4.97 5.71 0.88
CA CYS A 113 -4.80 6.33 2.21
C CYS A 113 -3.31 6.50 2.57
N THR A 114 -2.55 7.17 1.70
CA THR A 114 -1.09 7.32 1.83
C THR A 114 -0.68 7.94 3.16
N MET A 115 -1.38 9.00 3.61
CA MET A 115 -1.07 9.71 4.86
C MET A 115 -1.18 8.83 6.11
N VAL A 116 -2.06 7.82 6.04
CA VAL A 116 -2.40 6.95 7.17
C VAL A 116 -1.56 5.67 7.20
N GLU A 117 -1.27 5.11 6.04
CA GLU A 117 -0.64 3.79 5.92
C GLU A 117 0.78 3.88 5.35
N SER A 118 0.92 4.25 4.07
CA SER A 118 2.23 4.22 3.40
C SER A 118 3.22 5.19 4.01
N LEU A 119 2.82 6.41 4.33
CA LEU A 119 3.73 7.47 4.75
C LEU A 119 4.33 7.23 6.15
N PRO A 120 3.56 6.88 7.19
CA PRO A 120 4.13 6.53 8.50
C PRO A 120 5.06 5.32 8.43
N VAL A 121 4.69 4.31 7.63
CA VAL A 121 5.50 3.10 7.45
C VAL A 121 6.77 3.39 6.66
N ALA A 122 6.70 4.21 5.60
CA ALA A 122 7.87 4.68 4.87
C ALA A 122 8.83 5.47 5.79
N ALA A 123 8.28 6.35 6.65
CA ALA A 123 9.06 7.07 7.64
C ALA A 123 9.82 6.12 8.57
N LYS A 124 9.18 5.03 9.00
CA LYS A 124 9.83 4.02 9.85
C LYS A 124 10.90 3.22 9.10
N PHE A 125 10.66 2.79 7.87
CA PHE A 125 11.69 2.15 7.05
C PHE A 125 12.87 3.08 6.75
N ASN A 126 12.63 4.39 6.60
CA ASN A 126 13.71 5.38 6.47
C ASN A 126 14.62 5.44 7.72
N GLU A 127 14.05 5.32 8.93
CA GLU A 127 14.86 5.20 10.16
C GLU A 127 15.73 3.94 10.15
N LEU A 128 15.25 2.87 9.49
CA LEU A 128 15.98 1.61 9.32
C LEU A 128 16.96 1.64 8.12
N GLY A 129 17.17 2.81 7.51
CA GLY A 129 18.14 3.00 6.42
C GLY A 129 17.67 2.57 5.04
N ILE A 130 16.37 2.43 4.83
CA ILE A 130 15.77 1.98 3.57
C ILE A 130 15.04 3.13 2.89
N ASP A 131 15.37 3.38 1.63
CA ASP A 131 14.64 4.32 0.79
C ASP A 131 13.27 3.77 0.42
N CYS A 132 12.26 4.64 0.39
CA CYS A 132 10.87 4.25 0.13
C CYS A 132 10.25 5.03 -1.02
N PHE A 133 9.30 4.38 -1.68
CA PHE A 133 8.46 4.98 -2.71
C PHE A 133 6.99 4.73 -2.34
N CYS A 134 6.21 5.79 -2.18
CA CYS A 134 4.77 5.68 -1.98
C CYS A 134 4.08 5.85 -3.35
N LEU A 135 3.38 4.83 -3.82
CA LEU A 135 2.61 4.89 -5.06
C LEU A 135 1.17 5.29 -4.79
N ASN A 136 0.74 6.41 -5.34
CA ASN A 136 -0.65 6.74 -5.48
C ASN A 136 -1.15 6.20 -6.83
N TYR A 137 -1.81 5.04 -6.77
CA TYR A 137 -2.28 4.29 -7.94
C TYR A 137 -3.70 4.69 -8.35
N GLU A 138 -4.13 4.27 -9.54
CA GLU A 138 -5.48 4.50 -10.04
C GLU A 138 -6.54 3.87 -9.12
N THR A 139 -7.61 4.60 -8.88
CA THR A 139 -8.76 4.17 -8.09
C THR A 139 -10.01 4.12 -8.96
N ALA A 140 -11.05 3.44 -8.48
CA ALA A 140 -12.31 3.31 -9.18
C ALA A 140 -12.94 4.69 -9.46
N THR A 141 -13.35 4.88 -10.69
CA THR A 141 -14.08 6.04 -11.20
C THR A 141 -15.46 5.59 -11.68
N PRO A 142 -16.39 6.48 -12.00
CA PRO A 142 -17.66 6.07 -12.60
C PRO A 142 -17.50 5.14 -13.82
N ASP A 143 -16.46 5.33 -14.63
CA ASP A 143 -16.15 4.49 -15.79
C ASP A 143 -15.72 3.07 -15.40
N SER A 144 -15.07 2.92 -14.25
CA SER A 144 -14.65 1.61 -13.73
C SER A 144 -15.84 0.68 -13.41
N PHE A 145 -16.99 1.22 -13.03
CA PHE A 145 -18.19 0.43 -12.77
C PHE A 145 -18.78 -0.21 -14.04
N GLU A 146 -18.44 0.32 -15.22
CA GLU A 146 -18.79 -0.30 -16.49
C GLU A 146 -17.72 -1.29 -16.96
N LYS A 147 -16.44 -0.91 -16.91
CA LYS A 147 -15.33 -1.62 -17.56
C LYS A 147 -14.46 -2.42 -16.61
N GLY A 148 -14.47 -2.12 -15.32
CA GLY A 148 -13.52 -2.59 -14.31
C GLY A 148 -12.28 -1.70 -14.22
N LEU A 149 -11.73 -1.62 -13.01
CA LEU A 149 -10.47 -0.92 -12.73
C LEU A 149 -9.25 -1.79 -13.05
N LEU A 150 -9.29 -3.06 -12.63
CA LEU A 150 -8.16 -3.96 -12.82
C LEU A 150 -7.94 -4.30 -14.31
N PRO A 151 -6.69 -4.25 -14.81
CA PRO A 151 -5.42 -4.28 -14.06
C PRO A 151 -4.74 -2.91 -13.84
N ALA A 152 -5.40 -1.74 -14.02
CA ALA A 152 -4.75 -0.44 -14.03
C ALA A 152 -3.78 -0.17 -12.85
N PRO A 153 -4.07 -0.50 -11.57
CA PRO A 153 -3.10 -0.32 -10.50
C PRO A 153 -1.82 -1.17 -10.65
N LEU A 154 -1.87 -2.30 -11.34
CA LEU A 154 -0.70 -3.10 -11.68
C LEU A 154 0.11 -2.45 -12.81
N ASP A 155 -0.54 -1.80 -13.77
CA ASP A 155 0.12 -1.01 -14.81
C ASP A 155 0.87 0.17 -14.19
N ASP A 156 0.29 0.82 -13.18
CA ASP A 156 0.91 1.92 -12.42
C ASP A 156 2.15 1.44 -11.66
N LEU A 157 2.05 0.28 -11.01
CA LEU A 157 3.20 -0.34 -10.32
C LEU A 157 4.30 -0.73 -11.32
N ALA A 158 3.95 -1.23 -12.49
CA ALA A 158 4.90 -1.52 -13.55
C ALA A 158 5.63 -0.26 -14.04
N LYS A 159 4.90 0.84 -14.24
CA LYS A 159 5.52 2.14 -14.58
C LYS A 159 6.44 2.65 -13.49
N SER A 160 6.06 2.46 -12.22
CA SER A 160 6.90 2.80 -11.07
C SER A 160 8.21 2.02 -11.06
N CYS A 161 8.13 0.70 -11.26
CA CYS A 161 9.33 -0.14 -11.34
C CYS A 161 10.23 0.26 -12.54
N LYS A 162 9.65 0.54 -13.72
CA LYS A 162 10.43 1.01 -14.87
C LYS A 162 11.12 2.33 -14.58
N LEU A 163 10.46 3.28 -13.94
CA LEU A 163 11.08 4.54 -13.53
C LEU A 163 12.25 4.31 -12.57
N ILE A 164 12.13 3.36 -11.65
CA ILE A 164 13.17 3.07 -10.65
C ILE A 164 14.34 2.32 -11.28
N PHE A 165 14.11 1.33 -12.16
CA PHE A 165 15.13 0.37 -12.59
C PHE A 165 15.61 0.55 -14.05
N GLU A 166 14.85 1.25 -14.88
CA GLU A 166 15.21 1.47 -16.30
C GLU A 166 15.70 2.90 -16.56
N THR A 167 15.87 3.73 -15.51
CA THR A 167 16.45 5.07 -15.62
C THR A 167 17.68 5.19 -14.74
N ASP A 168 18.60 6.10 -15.08
CA ASP A 168 19.82 6.37 -14.28
C ASP A 168 19.56 7.21 -13.02
N LYS A 169 18.30 7.25 -12.54
CA LYS A 169 17.92 8.06 -11.36
C LYS A 169 18.25 7.38 -10.05
N PHE A 170 18.24 6.07 -10.03
CA PHE A 170 18.38 5.24 -8.83
C PHE A 170 19.32 4.05 -9.10
N ASP A 171 19.99 3.57 -8.06
CA ASP A 171 21.03 2.54 -8.14
C ASP A 171 20.71 1.29 -7.28
N TYR A 172 19.41 1.00 -7.10
CA TYR A 172 19.01 -0.19 -6.33
C TYR A 172 19.23 -1.47 -7.13
N LYS A 173 19.71 -2.51 -6.45
CA LYS A 173 19.88 -3.85 -7.06
C LYS A 173 18.58 -4.63 -7.14
N THR A 174 17.66 -4.36 -6.20
CA THR A 174 16.37 -5.05 -6.11
C THR A 174 15.38 -4.19 -5.32
N TYR A 175 14.18 -4.71 -5.08
CA TYR A 175 13.14 -4.01 -4.34
C TYR A 175 12.25 -4.97 -3.56
N CYS A 176 11.53 -4.43 -2.59
CA CYS A 176 10.39 -5.08 -1.94
C CYS A 176 9.12 -4.30 -2.26
N VAL A 177 7.97 -4.96 -2.14
CA VAL A 177 6.68 -4.28 -2.22
C VAL A 177 5.94 -4.48 -0.91
N CYS A 178 5.49 -3.38 -0.31
CA CYS A 178 4.69 -3.36 0.90
C CYS A 178 3.28 -2.87 0.57
N GLY A 179 2.25 -3.67 0.84
CA GLY A 179 0.88 -3.30 0.51
C GLY A 179 -0.09 -3.50 1.67
N PHE A 180 -1.03 -2.57 1.82
CA PHE A 180 -2.02 -2.50 2.89
C PHE A 180 -3.42 -2.76 2.32
N SER A 181 -4.22 -3.65 2.91
CA SER A 181 -5.61 -3.87 2.52
C SER A 181 -5.77 -4.11 1.00
N ALA A 182 -6.45 -3.23 0.27
CA ALA A 182 -6.54 -3.26 -1.21
C ALA A 182 -5.16 -3.10 -1.87
N GLY A 183 -4.27 -2.26 -1.33
CA GLY A 183 -2.87 -2.18 -1.76
C GLY A 183 -2.11 -3.48 -1.50
N GLY A 184 -2.48 -4.21 -0.44
CA GLY A 184 -2.00 -5.57 -0.17
C GLY A 184 -2.45 -6.57 -1.24
N HIS A 185 -3.64 -6.41 -1.79
CA HIS A 185 -4.09 -7.20 -2.94
C HIS A 185 -3.23 -6.93 -4.18
N ILE A 186 -3.01 -5.66 -4.53
CA ILE A 186 -2.13 -5.28 -5.65
C ILE A 186 -0.72 -5.85 -5.44
N ALA A 187 -0.15 -5.68 -4.25
CA ALA A 187 1.17 -6.20 -3.90
C ALA A 187 1.24 -7.73 -4.00
N SER A 188 0.20 -8.43 -3.54
CA SER A 188 0.15 -9.89 -3.63
C SER A 188 0.03 -10.37 -5.08
N LEU A 189 -0.81 -9.74 -5.90
CA LEU A 189 -0.93 -10.02 -7.33
C LEU A 189 0.38 -9.77 -8.07
N TRP A 190 1.17 -8.79 -7.63
CA TRP A 190 2.46 -8.46 -8.22
C TRP A 190 3.48 -9.60 -8.16
N GLY A 191 3.37 -10.47 -7.15
CA GLY A 191 4.19 -11.68 -7.01
C GLY A 191 3.85 -12.81 -7.99
N THR A 192 2.71 -12.75 -8.67
CA THR A 192 2.25 -13.83 -9.56
C THR A 192 2.91 -13.78 -10.93
N ASN A 193 3.05 -14.95 -11.57
CA ASN A 193 3.66 -15.03 -12.90
C ASN A 193 2.75 -14.52 -14.03
N ILE A 194 1.43 -14.64 -13.87
CA ILE A 194 0.45 -14.43 -14.94
C ILE A 194 0.05 -12.97 -15.06
N ILE A 195 -0.13 -12.28 -13.94
CA ILE A 195 -0.63 -10.91 -13.91
C ILE A 195 0.29 -9.94 -13.18
N GLY A 196 1.33 -10.42 -12.51
CA GLY A 196 2.30 -9.64 -11.75
C GLY A 196 3.51 -9.20 -12.57
N ALA A 197 4.63 -8.95 -11.89
CA ALA A 197 5.85 -8.36 -12.44
C ALA A 197 6.34 -9.03 -13.73
N LYS A 198 6.27 -10.35 -13.81
CA LYS A 198 6.71 -11.11 -14.99
C LYS A 198 5.91 -10.81 -16.25
N LYS A 199 4.61 -10.50 -16.14
CA LYS A 199 3.78 -10.05 -17.27
C LYS A 199 4.34 -8.78 -17.92
N TYR A 200 4.97 -7.93 -17.12
CA TYR A 200 5.56 -6.66 -17.57
C TYR A 200 7.04 -6.76 -17.92
N ASN A 201 7.61 -7.98 -17.96
CA ASN A 201 9.05 -8.24 -18.15
C ASN A 201 9.92 -7.56 -17.09
N LEU A 202 9.42 -7.48 -15.85
CA LEU A 202 10.11 -6.90 -14.71
C LEU A 202 10.60 -7.99 -13.75
N PRO A 203 11.69 -7.76 -13.01
CA PRO A 203 12.15 -8.69 -11.99
C PRO A 203 11.12 -8.83 -10.88
N LEU A 204 11.03 -10.02 -10.30
CA LEU A 204 10.23 -10.22 -9.09
C LEU A 204 10.83 -9.45 -7.91
N PRO A 205 10.02 -8.93 -6.98
CA PRO A 205 10.53 -8.33 -5.77
C PRO A 205 11.27 -9.36 -4.89
N LYS A 206 12.24 -8.88 -4.12
CA LYS A 206 13.01 -9.66 -3.14
C LYS A 206 12.09 -10.27 -2.08
N ALA A 207 11.09 -9.53 -1.65
CA ALA A 207 10.05 -9.97 -0.73
C ALA A 207 8.78 -9.15 -0.89
N LEU A 208 7.65 -9.71 -0.43
CA LEU A 208 6.38 -9.02 -0.28
C LEU A 208 6.05 -8.86 1.21
N LEU A 209 5.67 -7.65 1.59
CA LEU A 209 5.21 -7.30 2.93
C LEU A 209 3.72 -6.95 2.83
N LEU A 210 2.86 -7.79 3.37
CA LEU A 210 1.41 -7.68 3.20
C LEU A 210 0.77 -7.38 4.55
N VAL A 211 0.17 -6.20 4.67
CA VAL A 211 -0.41 -5.70 5.91
C VAL A 211 -1.93 -5.80 5.81
N TYR A 212 -2.55 -6.64 6.63
CA TYR A 212 -3.99 -6.98 6.58
C TYR A 212 -4.53 -7.10 5.13
N PRO A 213 -3.86 -7.88 4.27
CA PRO A 213 -4.13 -7.83 2.83
C PRO A 213 -5.47 -8.44 2.47
N LEU A 214 -6.21 -7.80 1.56
CA LEU A 214 -7.21 -8.48 0.77
C LEU A 214 -6.49 -9.47 -0.18
N ILE A 215 -6.97 -10.70 -0.30
CA ILE A 215 -6.39 -11.71 -1.20
C ILE A 215 -7.41 -12.14 -2.25
N THR A 216 -8.69 -12.22 -1.87
CA THR A 216 -9.77 -12.58 -2.78
C THR A 216 -11.09 -11.95 -2.40
N MET A 217 -11.87 -11.55 -3.39
CA MET A 217 -13.25 -11.09 -3.16
C MET A 217 -14.19 -12.23 -2.78
N GLU A 218 -13.80 -13.50 -2.93
CA GLU A 218 -14.62 -14.64 -2.47
C GLU A 218 -14.79 -14.62 -0.94
N ASN A 219 -13.77 -14.20 -0.19
CA ASN A 219 -13.80 -14.15 1.29
C ASN A 219 -14.52 -12.92 1.85
N VAL A 220 -14.80 -11.92 1.04
CA VAL A 220 -15.56 -10.75 1.48
C VAL A 220 -17.01 -11.15 1.72
N LYS A 221 -17.57 -10.73 2.87
CA LYS A 221 -18.96 -11.04 3.24
C LYS A 221 -19.94 -10.54 2.18
N ASP A 222 -20.88 -11.38 1.78
CA ASP A 222 -21.90 -11.00 0.83
C ASP A 222 -22.76 -9.83 1.32
N GLY A 223 -22.94 -8.85 0.45
CA GLY A 223 -23.67 -7.64 0.79
C GLY A 223 -23.45 -6.50 -0.19
N PRO A 224 -24.00 -5.31 0.10
CA PRO A 224 -23.85 -4.13 -0.75
C PRO A 224 -22.38 -3.72 -0.99
N ILE A 225 -21.56 -3.81 0.05
CA ILE A 225 -20.12 -3.43 -0.01
C ILE A 225 -19.38 -4.34 -0.99
N LYS A 226 -19.55 -5.66 -0.88
CA LYS A 226 -18.93 -6.61 -1.82
C LYS A 226 -19.37 -6.34 -3.26
N ARG A 227 -20.66 -6.13 -3.48
CA ARG A 227 -21.18 -5.81 -4.83
C ARG A 227 -20.57 -4.52 -5.39
N TYR A 228 -20.49 -3.47 -4.57
CA TYR A 228 -19.87 -2.21 -4.95
C TYR A 228 -18.41 -2.39 -5.32
N MET A 229 -17.62 -3.05 -4.47
CA MET A 229 -16.21 -3.32 -4.72
C MET A 229 -16.01 -4.18 -5.98
N CYS A 230 -16.77 -5.26 -6.12
CA CYS A 230 -16.70 -6.11 -7.32
C CYS A 230 -17.00 -5.33 -8.59
N ALA A 231 -18.05 -4.50 -8.59
CA ALA A 231 -18.37 -3.67 -9.74
C ALA A 231 -17.26 -2.66 -10.06
N GLY A 232 -16.69 -1.99 -9.06
CA GLY A 232 -15.58 -1.06 -9.26
C GLY A 232 -14.31 -1.74 -9.76
N MET A 233 -13.97 -2.91 -9.21
CA MET A 233 -12.76 -3.66 -9.57
C MET A 233 -12.86 -4.34 -10.94
N PHE A 234 -14.00 -4.93 -11.26
CA PHE A 234 -14.17 -5.87 -12.37
C PHE A 234 -15.19 -5.43 -13.42
N GLY A 235 -15.94 -4.35 -13.18
CA GLY A 235 -16.99 -3.87 -14.07
C GLY A 235 -18.36 -4.51 -13.78
N LYS A 236 -19.36 -4.08 -14.54
CA LYS A 236 -20.76 -4.52 -14.37
C LYS A 236 -20.99 -6.01 -14.58
N ASP A 237 -20.16 -6.64 -15.41
CA ASP A 237 -20.25 -8.07 -15.74
C ASP A 237 -19.37 -8.92 -14.83
N CYS A 238 -19.14 -8.47 -13.58
CA CYS A 238 -18.37 -9.20 -12.58
C CYS A 238 -19.06 -10.52 -12.23
N ASP A 239 -18.37 -11.61 -12.49
CA ASP A 239 -18.76 -12.97 -12.12
C ASP A 239 -17.70 -13.67 -11.26
N LEU A 240 -17.98 -14.88 -10.87
CA LEU A 240 -17.07 -15.67 -10.02
C LEU A 240 -15.75 -16.03 -10.75
N GLU A 241 -15.78 -16.24 -12.05
CA GLU A 241 -14.58 -16.53 -12.84
C GLU A 241 -13.67 -15.31 -12.85
N LYS A 242 -14.23 -14.12 -13.05
CA LYS A 242 -13.50 -12.86 -13.00
C LYS A 242 -12.88 -12.61 -11.63
N ILE A 243 -13.63 -12.83 -10.55
CA ILE A 243 -13.11 -12.73 -9.17
C ILE A 243 -11.92 -13.68 -8.99
N ARG A 244 -12.06 -14.93 -9.40
CA ARG A 244 -11.03 -15.98 -9.26
C ARG A 244 -9.78 -15.72 -10.10
N SER A 245 -9.92 -15.03 -11.22
CA SER A 245 -8.78 -14.66 -12.05
C SER A 245 -7.84 -13.63 -11.38
N TYR A 246 -8.29 -13.00 -10.29
CA TYR A 246 -7.50 -12.09 -9.45
C TYR A 246 -7.39 -12.58 -7.99
N ASP A 247 -7.58 -13.86 -7.76
CA ASP A 247 -7.35 -14.50 -6.45
C ASP A 247 -5.88 -14.95 -6.36
N THR A 248 -5.09 -14.25 -5.56
CA THR A 248 -3.66 -14.51 -5.44
C THR A 248 -3.37 -15.92 -4.93
N SER A 249 -4.21 -16.48 -4.05
CA SER A 249 -4.02 -17.84 -3.53
C SER A 249 -4.11 -18.91 -4.62
N ARG A 250 -4.93 -18.66 -5.65
CA ARG A 250 -5.07 -19.53 -6.83
C ARG A 250 -3.94 -19.36 -7.85
N LEU A 251 -3.31 -18.19 -7.85
CA LEU A 251 -2.24 -17.82 -8.78
C LEU A 251 -0.84 -18.05 -8.20
N ALA A 252 -0.74 -18.50 -6.95
CA ALA A 252 0.53 -18.80 -6.29
C ALA A 252 1.29 -19.91 -7.02
N CYS A 253 2.62 -19.79 -7.07
CA CYS A 253 3.48 -20.74 -7.74
C CYS A 253 4.87 -20.78 -7.08
N GLY A 254 5.70 -21.77 -7.41
CA GLY A 254 7.01 -21.98 -6.79
C GLY A 254 8.05 -20.86 -7.02
N THR A 255 7.77 -19.90 -7.91
CA THR A 255 8.63 -18.73 -8.12
C THR A 255 8.08 -17.46 -7.44
N TYR A 256 7.00 -17.58 -6.68
CA TYR A 256 6.43 -16.45 -5.95
C TYR A 256 7.42 -15.93 -4.91
N PRO A 257 7.50 -14.61 -4.69
CA PRO A 257 8.45 -14.03 -3.73
C PRO A 257 8.19 -14.48 -2.29
N PRO A 258 9.22 -14.60 -1.46
CA PRO A 258 9.05 -14.75 -0.01
C PRO A 258 8.12 -13.68 0.55
N THR A 259 7.19 -14.08 1.42
CA THR A 259 6.09 -13.22 1.84
C THR A 259 5.98 -13.14 3.36
N TYR A 260 5.88 -11.91 3.87
CA TYR A 260 5.59 -11.62 5.27
C TYR A 260 4.22 -10.96 5.37
N ILE A 261 3.33 -11.58 6.15
CA ILE A 261 1.96 -11.08 6.38
C ILE A 261 1.85 -10.61 7.82
N VAL A 262 1.33 -9.42 8.05
CA VAL A 262 1.00 -8.90 9.38
C VAL A 262 -0.47 -8.54 9.46
N ARG A 263 -1.17 -8.94 10.53
CA ARG A 263 -2.62 -8.77 10.69
C ARG A 263 -3.10 -8.90 12.12
N ALA A 264 -4.34 -8.48 12.39
CA ALA A 264 -5.04 -8.71 13.64
C ALA A 264 -6.11 -9.81 13.48
N GLU A 265 -6.35 -10.60 14.55
CA GLU A 265 -7.42 -11.63 14.55
C GLU A 265 -8.82 -10.99 14.55
N ASN A 266 -8.96 -9.82 15.15
CA ASN A 266 -10.22 -9.09 15.26
C ASN A 266 -10.49 -8.15 14.09
N ASP A 267 -9.79 -8.31 12.95
CA ASP A 267 -10.05 -7.54 11.73
C ASP A 267 -11.50 -7.76 11.28
N SER A 268 -12.30 -6.70 11.34
CA SER A 268 -13.72 -6.72 10.99
C SER A 268 -14.00 -6.46 9.50
N THR A 269 -12.98 -6.08 8.75
CA THR A 269 -13.08 -5.69 7.32
C THR A 269 -12.59 -6.78 6.39
N VAL A 270 -11.37 -7.28 6.61
CA VAL A 270 -10.76 -8.36 5.82
C VAL A 270 -10.65 -9.60 6.68
N SER A 271 -11.18 -10.71 6.19
CA SER A 271 -11.15 -11.98 6.89
C SER A 271 -9.71 -12.47 7.10
N VAL A 272 -9.41 -12.97 8.29
CA VAL A 272 -8.15 -13.70 8.56
C VAL A 272 -7.96 -14.89 7.61
N LYS A 273 -9.04 -15.36 6.99
CA LYS A 273 -8.99 -16.41 5.97
C LYS A 273 -8.15 -16.02 4.76
N ASP A 274 -8.14 -14.74 4.36
CA ASP A 274 -7.33 -14.25 3.23
C ASP A 274 -5.85 -14.59 3.39
N GLY A 275 -5.24 -14.17 4.49
CA GLY A 275 -3.84 -14.47 4.76
C GLY A 275 -3.57 -15.97 4.95
N ASN A 276 -4.54 -16.73 5.51
CA ASN A 276 -4.39 -18.17 5.68
C ASN A 276 -4.43 -18.91 4.34
N ASP A 277 -5.34 -18.54 3.44
CA ASP A 277 -5.46 -19.13 2.12
C ASP A 277 -4.17 -18.89 1.30
N LEU A 278 -3.66 -17.65 1.31
CA LEU A 278 -2.40 -17.33 0.64
C LEU A 278 -1.24 -18.11 1.24
N LYS A 279 -1.12 -18.14 2.57
CA LYS A 279 -0.04 -18.90 3.22
C LYS A 279 -0.11 -20.37 2.86
N SER A 280 -1.27 -20.98 2.90
CA SER A 280 -1.46 -22.41 2.55
C SER A 280 -1.05 -22.68 1.09
N ALA A 281 -1.40 -21.79 0.17
CA ALA A 281 -1.01 -21.90 -1.24
C ALA A 281 0.50 -21.77 -1.42
N LEU A 282 1.15 -20.82 -0.71
CA LEU A 282 2.60 -20.63 -0.78
C LEU A 282 3.38 -21.78 -0.13
N ASP A 283 2.89 -22.32 0.99
CA ASP A 283 3.48 -23.51 1.63
C ASP A 283 3.42 -24.72 0.67
N ALA A 284 2.30 -24.93 -0.03
CA ALA A 284 2.17 -25.97 -1.04
C ALA A 284 3.12 -25.80 -2.23
N CYS A 285 3.51 -24.57 -2.51
CA CYS A 285 4.50 -24.23 -3.54
C CYS A 285 5.94 -24.17 -3.00
N HIS A 286 6.17 -24.53 -1.72
CA HIS A 286 7.47 -24.45 -1.04
C HIS A 286 8.08 -23.04 -1.01
N VAL A 287 7.23 -22.01 -0.97
CA VAL A 287 7.63 -20.61 -0.85
C VAL A 287 7.56 -20.18 0.62
N LYS A 288 8.62 -19.53 1.09
CA LYS A 288 8.69 -19.01 2.45
C LYS A 288 7.59 -17.98 2.70
N CYS A 289 6.68 -18.27 3.64
CA CYS A 289 5.63 -17.35 4.05
C CYS A 289 5.50 -17.34 5.58
N VAL A 290 5.54 -16.17 6.19
CA VAL A 290 5.38 -15.96 7.63
C VAL A 290 4.15 -15.10 7.87
N ILE A 291 3.32 -15.47 8.85
CA ILE A 291 2.23 -14.64 9.35
C ILE A 291 2.60 -14.18 10.77
N GLU A 292 2.69 -12.87 10.97
CA GLU A 292 2.67 -12.24 12.27
C GLU A 292 1.24 -11.82 12.60
N GLN A 293 0.73 -12.21 13.75
CA GLN A 293 -0.65 -11.99 14.12
C GLN A 293 -0.78 -11.60 15.59
N ALA A 294 -1.62 -10.63 15.89
CA ALA A 294 -2.04 -10.29 17.24
C ALA A 294 -3.56 -10.49 17.41
N LYS A 295 -4.01 -10.66 18.66
CA LYS A 295 -5.43 -10.82 18.96
C LYS A 295 -6.25 -9.56 18.65
N THR A 296 -5.63 -8.40 18.83
CA THR A 296 -6.24 -7.08 18.64
C THR A 296 -5.39 -6.21 17.73
N GLY A 297 -5.99 -5.23 17.08
CA GLY A 297 -5.36 -4.32 16.13
C GLY A 297 -6.36 -3.79 15.12
N GLU A 298 -7.45 -4.51 14.86
CA GLU A 298 -8.44 -4.20 13.85
C GLU A 298 -7.86 -4.04 12.43
N HIS A 299 -8.66 -3.54 11.50
CA HIS A 299 -8.24 -3.25 10.14
C HIS A 299 -7.72 -1.82 10.02
N GLY A 300 -6.68 -1.59 9.20
CA GLY A 300 -6.23 -0.24 8.88
C GLY A 300 -5.27 0.39 9.89
N PHE A 301 -4.59 -0.41 10.71
CA PHE A 301 -3.67 0.10 11.74
C PHE A 301 -2.35 0.70 11.21
N GLY A 302 -2.01 0.52 9.92
CA GLY A 302 -0.80 1.09 9.32
C GLY A 302 0.48 0.71 10.05
N LEU A 303 1.16 1.71 10.64
CA LEU A 303 2.36 1.49 11.46
C LEU A 303 2.05 0.73 12.76
N GLY A 304 0.84 0.90 13.28
CA GLY A 304 0.32 0.14 14.41
C GLY A 304 0.88 0.53 15.77
N SER A 305 1.29 1.78 15.98
CA SER A 305 1.89 2.25 17.23
C SER A 305 1.00 2.05 18.47
N GLU A 306 -0.33 1.99 18.28
CA GLU A 306 -1.32 1.76 19.33
C GLU A 306 -1.82 0.31 19.38
N THR A 307 -1.12 -0.63 18.75
CA THR A 307 -1.48 -2.05 18.70
C THR A 307 -0.36 -2.94 19.20
N PRO A 308 -0.65 -4.20 19.58
CA PRO A 308 0.39 -5.16 19.91
C PRO A 308 1.33 -5.51 18.74
N LEU A 309 1.00 -5.11 17.51
CA LEU A 309 1.80 -5.33 16.31
C LEU A 309 2.89 -4.27 16.10
N TYR A 310 2.93 -3.23 16.90
CA TYR A 310 3.97 -2.20 16.79
C TYR A 310 5.37 -2.82 16.73
N GLY A 311 6.22 -2.30 15.84
CA GLY A 311 7.54 -2.85 15.54
C GLY A 311 7.53 -3.98 14.50
N TRP A 312 6.39 -4.27 13.86
CA TRP A 312 6.33 -5.23 12.75
C TRP A 312 7.28 -4.86 11.60
N THR A 313 7.54 -3.57 11.40
CA THR A 313 8.48 -3.08 10.37
C THR A 313 9.91 -3.56 10.59
N ASP A 314 10.37 -3.56 11.83
CA ASP A 314 11.71 -4.07 12.21
C ASP A 314 11.78 -5.59 11.93
N ARG A 315 10.75 -6.33 12.35
CA ARG A 315 10.66 -7.78 12.12
C ARG A 315 10.52 -8.14 10.63
N ALA A 316 9.84 -7.28 9.85
CA ALA A 316 9.77 -7.43 8.40
C ALA A 316 11.15 -7.23 7.74
N VAL A 317 11.97 -6.28 8.21
CA VAL A 317 13.35 -6.10 7.73
C VAL A 317 14.22 -7.30 8.08
N GLU A 318 14.09 -7.86 9.28
CA GLU A 318 14.75 -9.12 9.65
C GLU A 318 14.32 -10.27 8.75
N PHE A 319 13.03 -10.37 8.42
CA PHE A 319 12.53 -11.35 7.47
C PHE A 319 13.17 -11.16 6.08
N ILE A 320 13.22 -9.93 5.54
CA ILE A 320 13.87 -9.65 4.25
C ILE A 320 15.32 -10.13 4.26
N LYS A 321 16.08 -9.82 5.32
CA LYS A 321 17.47 -10.26 5.48
C LYS A 321 17.60 -11.79 5.53
N SER A 322 16.63 -12.46 6.11
CA SER A 322 16.61 -13.93 6.22
C SER A 322 16.25 -14.64 4.90
N THR A 323 15.84 -13.90 3.86
CA THR A 323 15.61 -14.44 2.51
C THR A 323 16.88 -14.43 1.64
N GLU A 324 17.95 -13.79 2.10
CA GLU A 324 19.24 -13.81 1.42
C GLU A 324 19.81 -15.22 1.49
N VAL A 325 20.08 -15.81 0.34
CA VAL A 325 20.82 -17.07 0.26
C VAL A 325 22.23 -16.77 0.74
N LYS A 326 22.62 -17.33 1.89
CA LYS A 326 24.05 -17.36 2.25
C LYS A 326 24.76 -18.22 1.20
N ILE A 327 25.44 -17.57 0.26
CA ILE A 327 26.35 -18.21 -0.69
C ILE A 327 27.57 -18.70 0.06
#